data_6648248fa032f5238276aaf489a7351d
#
_entry.id   6648248fa032f5238276aaf489a7351d
#
_cell.length_a   1.000
_cell.length_b   1.000
_cell.length_c   1.000
_cell.angle_alpha   90.00
_cell.angle_beta   90.00
_cell.angle_gamma   90.00
#
_symmetry.space_group_name_H-M   'P 1'
#
loop_
_entity.id
_entity.type
_entity.pdbx_description
1 polymer ?
#
loop_
_entity_poly.entity_id
_entity_poly.type
_entity_poly.pdbx_seq_one_letter_code
_entity_poly.pdbx_strand_id
1 'polypeptide(L)'
;MGMTPIPEIEIISVATIDQLCDCLPKRRKYFTLLLAVDAVDVDEERLMTLFRPLVCRGLAYFCVWGKGCSAVHDAVDLCVVLNEIDHGEAGYLLMTTWYEDVPLVDSLWTFKMIAIPAECDVFGSFDRFAVAVGNAEWAESMRLSLQ
;
A
#
# COMPACT_ATOMS: atom_id res chain seq x y z
N MET A 1 -1.75 18.23 25.67
CA MET A 1 -1.73 18.13 24.21
C MET A 1 -1.27 16.75 23.76
N GLY A 2 -2.17 15.94 23.30
CA GLY A 2 -1.81 14.62 22.83
C GLY A 2 -1.42 14.65 21.36
N MET A 3 -0.46 13.79 20.97
CA MET A 3 -0.23 13.49 19.56
C MET A 3 -1.46 12.73 19.02
N THR A 4 -1.81 12.98 17.78
CA THR A 4 -2.83 12.18 17.11
C THR A 4 -2.36 10.71 17.12
N PRO A 5 -3.15 9.78 17.65
CA PRO A 5 -2.72 8.38 17.66
C PRO A 5 -2.55 7.86 16.23
N ILE A 6 -1.53 7.02 16.05
CA ILE A 6 -1.32 6.34 14.77
C ILE A 6 -2.44 5.32 14.59
N PRO A 7 -3.18 5.33 13.48
CA PRO A 7 -4.28 4.39 13.28
C PRO A 7 -3.82 2.93 13.27
N GLU A 8 -4.72 2.04 13.63
CA GLU A 8 -4.48 0.61 13.51
C GLU A 8 -4.48 0.17 12.05
N ILE A 9 -3.77 -0.91 11.77
CA ILE A 9 -3.72 -1.51 10.43
C ILE A 9 -4.95 -2.40 10.25
N GLU A 10 -5.72 -2.14 9.20
CA GLU A 10 -6.85 -2.98 8.82
C GLU A 10 -6.38 -4.04 7.84
N ILE A 11 -6.62 -5.32 8.16
CA ILE A 11 -6.24 -6.45 7.32
C ILE A 11 -7.41 -6.81 6.41
N ILE A 12 -7.16 -6.87 5.11
CA ILE A 12 -8.17 -7.18 4.09
C ILE A 12 -7.68 -8.33 3.22
N SER A 13 -8.57 -9.26 2.90
CA SER A 13 -8.28 -10.38 2.01
C SER A 13 -9.16 -10.29 0.77
N VAL A 14 -8.55 -10.38 -0.41
CA VAL A 14 -9.27 -10.41 -1.69
C VAL A 14 -8.80 -11.58 -2.53
N ALA A 15 -9.64 -12.05 -3.44
CA ALA A 15 -9.31 -13.20 -4.29
C ALA A 15 -8.34 -12.82 -5.41
N THR A 16 -8.48 -11.64 -6.00
CA THR A 16 -7.65 -11.19 -7.12
C THR A 16 -7.21 -9.74 -6.94
N ILE A 17 -6.13 -9.38 -7.61
CA ILE A 17 -5.59 -8.01 -7.56
C ILE A 17 -6.56 -6.99 -8.15
N ASP A 18 -7.45 -7.41 -9.05
CA ASP A 18 -8.43 -6.52 -9.65
C ASP A 18 -9.44 -5.95 -8.64
N GLN A 19 -9.58 -6.61 -7.49
CA GLN A 19 -10.45 -6.17 -6.40
C GLN A 19 -9.81 -5.14 -5.48
N LEU A 20 -8.54 -4.83 -5.69
CA LEU A 20 -7.77 -3.99 -4.77
C LEU A 20 -8.39 -2.61 -4.57
N CYS A 21 -8.70 -1.92 -5.64
CA CYS A 21 -9.25 -0.56 -5.55
C CYS A 21 -10.60 -0.53 -4.81
N ASP A 22 -11.46 -1.50 -5.09
CA ASP A 22 -12.81 -1.55 -4.52
C ASP A 22 -12.83 -2.02 -3.07
N CYS A 23 -11.81 -2.78 -2.64
CA CYS A 23 -11.76 -3.32 -1.28
C CYS A 23 -11.31 -2.28 -0.23
N LEU A 24 -10.74 -1.17 -0.65
CA LEU A 24 -10.20 -0.16 0.26
C LEU A 24 -11.26 0.88 0.61
N PRO A 25 -11.70 0.96 1.87
CA PRO A 25 -12.67 1.98 2.29
C PRO A 25 -12.13 3.39 2.10
N LYS A 26 -12.98 4.33 1.68
CA LYS A 26 -12.64 5.74 1.51
C LYS A 26 -13.09 6.54 2.72
N ARG A 27 -12.44 6.34 3.87
CA ARG A 27 -12.78 7.05 5.10
C ARG A 27 -11.97 8.31 5.30
N ARG A 28 -10.71 8.28 4.90
CA ARG A 28 -9.77 9.38 5.07
C ARG A 28 -9.24 9.81 3.71
N LYS A 29 -8.73 11.04 3.65
CA LYS A 29 -8.15 11.58 2.42
C LYS A 29 -6.88 10.82 2.01
N TYR A 30 -6.08 10.39 2.99
CA TYR A 30 -4.82 9.71 2.75
C TYR A 30 -4.83 8.31 3.36
N PHE A 31 -4.01 7.43 2.80
CA PHE A 31 -3.86 6.08 3.31
C PHE A 31 -2.48 5.51 3.00
N THR A 32 -2.08 4.51 3.79
CA THR A 32 -0.88 3.72 3.54
C THR A 32 -1.29 2.29 3.25
N LEU A 33 -0.50 1.57 2.45
CA LEU A 33 -0.86 0.24 1.96
C LEU A 33 0.34 -0.70 1.99
N LEU A 34 0.18 -1.84 2.63
CA LEU A 34 1.03 -3.02 2.44
C LEU A 34 0.26 -4.01 1.57
N LEU A 35 0.83 -4.40 0.45
CA LEU A 35 0.23 -5.36 -0.47
C LEU A 35 1.02 -6.66 -0.45
N ALA A 36 0.37 -7.76 -0.05
CA ALA A 36 0.93 -9.10 -0.14
C ALA A 36 0.34 -9.78 -1.38
N VAL A 37 1.17 -10.03 -2.39
CA VAL A 37 0.70 -10.49 -3.70
C VAL A 37 1.77 -11.32 -4.41
N ASP A 38 1.32 -12.29 -5.21
CA ASP A 38 2.15 -12.92 -6.24
C ASP A 38 1.79 -12.25 -7.56
N ALA A 39 2.70 -11.44 -8.09
CA ALA A 39 2.46 -10.63 -9.29
C ALA A 39 3.31 -11.06 -10.48
N VAL A 40 3.86 -12.28 -10.45
CA VAL A 40 4.75 -12.78 -11.52
C VAL A 40 4.07 -12.74 -12.89
N ASP A 41 2.77 -13.04 -12.95
CA ASP A 41 2.02 -13.12 -14.21
C ASP A 41 1.23 -11.83 -14.50
N VAL A 42 1.46 -10.75 -13.79
CA VAL A 42 0.76 -9.48 -14.02
C VAL A 42 1.67 -8.53 -14.78
N ASP A 43 1.24 -8.12 -15.99
CA ASP A 43 2.05 -7.23 -16.80
C ASP A 43 2.02 -5.78 -16.30
N GLU A 44 2.98 -4.98 -16.76
CA GLU A 44 3.15 -3.59 -16.34
C GLU A 44 1.92 -2.74 -16.64
N GLU A 45 1.33 -2.90 -17.82
CA GLU A 45 0.16 -2.11 -18.24
C GLU A 45 -1.02 -2.35 -17.29
N ARG A 46 -1.25 -3.60 -16.92
CA ARG A 46 -2.30 -3.96 -15.96
C ARG A 46 -2.01 -3.39 -14.59
N LEU A 47 -0.76 -3.49 -14.12
CA LEU A 47 -0.36 -2.91 -12.85
C LEU A 47 -0.59 -1.40 -12.82
N MET A 48 -0.22 -0.70 -13.87
CA MET A 48 -0.43 0.74 -13.95
C MET A 48 -1.91 1.11 -13.94
N THR A 49 -2.73 0.36 -14.67
CA THR A 49 -4.19 0.56 -14.68
C THR A 49 -4.78 0.39 -13.28
N LEU A 50 -4.27 -0.57 -12.51
CA LEU A 50 -4.74 -0.82 -11.15
C LEU A 50 -4.28 0.26 -10.16
N PHE A 51 -3.06 0.74 -10.29
CA PHE A 51 -2.46 1.62 -9.28
C PHE A 51 -2.64 3.11 -9.55
N ARG A 52 -2.87 3.54 -10.79
CA ARG A 52 -3.11 4.97 -11.06
C ARG A 52 -4.25 5.56 -10.23
N PRO A 53 -5.42 4.90 -10.14
CA PRO A 53 -6.49 5.42 -9.28
C PRO A 53 -6.09 5.51 -7.81
N LEU A 54 -5.29 4.58 -7.31
CA LEU A 54 -4.86 4.60 -5.91
C LEU A 54 -3.90 5.75 -5.62
N VAL A 55 -2.97 6.03 -6.54
CA VAL A 55 -2.07 7.17 -6.43
C VAL A 55 -2.87 8.48 -6.40
N CYS A 56 -3.84 8.63 -7.29
CA CYS A 56 -4.70 9.81 -7.34
C CYS A 56 -5.57 9.94 -6.08
N ARG A 57 -5.88 8.82 -5.42
CA ARG A 57 -6.79 8.75 -4.31
C ARG A 57 -6.18 9.14 -2.96
N GLY A 58 -4.86 9.35 -2.91
CA GLY A 58 -4.19 9.75 -1.68
C GLY A 58 -3.29 8.71 -1.05
N LEU A 59 -2.77 7.78 -1.85
CA LEU A 59 -1.76 6.82 -1.39
C LEU A 59 -0.52 7.58 -0.95
N ALA A 60 -0.13 7.46 0.33
CA ALA A 60 0.96 8.21 0.93
C ALA A 60 2.20 7.38 1.24
N TYR A 61 2.04 6.08 1.44
CA TYR A 61 3.15 5.15 1.63
C TYR A 61 2.73 3.78 1.10
N PHE A 62 3.54 3.20 0.23
CA PHE A 62 3.25 1.91 -0.39
C PHE A 62 4.38 0.93 -0.15
N CYS A 63 4.04 -0.24 0.39
CA CYS A 63 4.94 -1.37 0.54
C CYS A 63 4.34 -2.57 -0.18
N VAL A 64 5.16 -3.34 -0.89
CA VAL A 64 4.70 -4.56 -1.54
C VAL A 64 5.62 -5.72 -1.19
N TRP A 65 5.01 -6.87 -0.91
CA TRP A 65 5.68 -8.12 -0.56
C TRP A 65 5.20 -9.24 -1.47
N GLY A 66 6.10 -10.13 -1.83
CA GLY A 66 5.79 -11.35 -2.57
C GLY A 66 6.55 -11.46 -3.88
N LYS A 67 6.27 -12.53 -4.63
CA LYS A 67 6.91 -12.77 -5.92
C LYS A 67 6.51 -11.69 -6.92
N GLY A 68 7.48 -11.16 -7.64
CA GLY A 68 7.23 -10.09 -8.60
C GLY A 68 7.01 -8.72 -7.99
N CYS A 69 7.28 -8.55 -6.70
CA CYS A 69 7.01 -7.29 -6.00
C CYS A 69 7.83 -6.11 -6.54
N SER A 70 9.04 -6.34 -7.05
CA SER A 70 9.85 -5.25 -7.62
C SER A 70 9.17 -4.64 -8.85
N ALA A 71 8.51 -5.44 -9.68
CA ALA A 71 7.75 -4.94 -10.83
C ALA A 71 6.53 -4.13 -10.40
N VAL A 72 5.87 -4.54 -9.33
CA VAL A 72 4.76 -3.77 -8.75
C VAL A 72 5.25 -2.42 -8.23
N HIS A 73 6.35 -2.43 -7.48
CA HIS A 73 6.98 -1.21 -6.99
C HIS A 73 7.31 -0.24 -8.13
N ASP A 74 7.93 -0.74 -9.19
CA ASP A 74 8.31 0.08 -10.34
C ASP A 74 7.09 0.66 -11.07
N ALA A 75 6.02 -0.12 -11.17
CA ALA A 75 4.78 0.33 -11.78
C ALA A 75 4.13 1.47 -10.96
N VAL A 76 4.15 1.36 -9.64
CA VAL A 76 3.63 2.42 -8.76
C VAL A 76 4.47 3.69 -8.89
N ASP A 77 5.79 3.58 -8.91
CA ASP A 77 6.67 4.73 -9.11
C ASP A 77 6.39 5.43 -10.44
N LEU A 78 6.17 4.66 -11.50
CA LEU A 78 5.81 5.23 -12.81
C LEU A 78 4.43 5.91 -12.75
N CYS A 79 3.47 5.35 -12.04
CA CYS A 79 2.17 5.99 -11.82
C CYS A 79 2.31 7.35 -11.13
N VAL A 80 3.22 7.47 -10.17
CA VAL A 80 3.49 8.74 -9.48
C VAL A 80 4.00 9.77 -10.48
N VAL A 81 4.97 9.40 -11.32
CA VAL A 81 5.54 10.29 -12.34
C VAL A 81 4.46 10.76 -13.33
N LEU A 82 3.65 9.83 -13.83
CA LEU A 82 2.58 10.15 -14.76
C LEU A 82 1.50 11.04 -14.14
N ASN A 83 1.20 10.80 -12.86
CA ASN A 83 0.23 11.63 -12.14
C ASN A 83 0.74 13.06 -11.98
N GLU A 84 2.04 13.24 -11.73
CA GLU A 84 2.66 14.57 -11.64
C GLU A 84 2.64 15.28 -12.99
N ILE A 85 2.87 14.56 -14.10
CA ILE A 85 2.80 15.13 -15.45
C ILE A 85 1.38 15.64 -15.74
N ASP A 86 0.36 14.86 -15.36
CA ASP A 86 -1.03 15.18 -15.67
C ASP A 86 -1.63 16.23 -14.73
N HIS A 87 -1.22 16.27 -13.47
CA HIS A 87 -1.88 17.07 -12.42
C HIS A 87 -0.93 17.97 -11.63
N GLY A 88 0.38 17.96 -11.93
CA GLY A 88 1.38 18.71 -11.16
C GLY A 88 1.81 17.96 -9.89
N GLU A 89 2.70 18.54 -9.14
CA GLU A 89 3.21 17.93 -7.91
C GLU A 89 2.12 17.77 -6.87
N ALA A 90 2.11 16.64 -6.20
CA ALA A 90 1.09 16.30 -5.20
C ALA A 90 1.19 17.10 -3.91
N GLY A 91 2.31 17.79 -3.67
CA GLY A 91 2.55 18.52 -2.42
C GLY A 91 3.03 17.62 -1.28
N TYR A 92 3.20 16.33 -1.51
CA TYR A 92 3.77 15.38 -0.55
C TYR A 92 4.56 14.30 -1.29
N LEU A 93 5.46 13.64 -0.59
CA LEU A 93 6.26 12.56 -1.14
C LEU A 93 5.61 11.22 -0.85
N LEU A 94 5.22 10.50 -1.90
CA LEU A 94 4.80 9.10 -1.78
C LEU A 94 6.05 8.22 -1.69
N MET A 95 6.21 7.55 -0.57
CA MET A 95 7.30 6.60 -0.35
C MET A 95 6.89 5.21 -0.79
N THR A 96 7.79 4.50 -1.48
CA THR A 96 7.54 3.13 -1.96
C THR A 96 8.69 2.21 -1.55
N THR A 97 8.34 1.00 -1.13
CA THR A 97 9.32 -0.05 -0.81
C THR A 97 8.84 -1.41 -1.28
N TRP A 98 9.77 -2.36 -1.43
CA TRP A 98 9.40 -3.74 -1.74
C TRP A 98 10.24 -4.70 -0.90
N TYR A 99 9.67 -5.88 -0.63
CA TYR A 99 10.31 -6.91 0.19
C TYR A 99 10.23 -8.24 -0.54
N GLU A 100 11.34 -8.70 -1.10
CA GLU A 100 11.36 -9.89 -1.96
C GLU A 100 11.63 -11.19 -1.18
N ASP A 101 12.67 -11.19 -0.35
CA ASP A 101 13.17 -12.42 0.29
C ASP A 101 13.04 -12.41 1.81
N VAL A 102 12.02 -11.77 2.34
CA VAL A 102 11.76 -11.74 3.78
C VAL A 102 10.40 -12.36 4.08
N PRO A 103 10.21 -12.92 5.30
CA PRO A 103 8.90 -13.40 5.71
C PRO A 103 7.85 -12.28 5.71
N LEU A 104 6.61 -12.59 5.37
CA LEU A 104 5.52 -11.62 5.34
C LEU A 104 5.36 -10.91 6.69
N VAL A 105 5.48 -11.63 7.79
CA VAL A 105 5.35 -11.06 9.14
C VAL A 105 6.40 -9.98 9.38
N ASP A 106 7.62 -10.18 8.90
CA ASP A 106 8.68 -9.17 9.03
C ASP A 106 8.37 -7.92 8.20
N SER A 107 7.82 -8.11 7.00
CA SER A 107 7.36 -6.99 6.18
C SER A 107 6.24 -6.21 6.85
N LEU A 108 5.32 -6.90 7.49
CA LEU A 108 4.22 -6.26 8.24
C LEU A 108 4.75 -5.44 9.41
N TRP A 109 5.70 -5.97 10.16
CA TRP A 109 6.30 -5.24 11.27
C TRP A 109 7.07 -4.01 10.80
N THR A 110 7.82 -4.14 9.70
CA THR A 110 8.50 -3.01 9.10
C THR A 110 7.49 -1.95 8.62
N PHE A 111 6.44 -2.37 7.93
CA PHE A 111 5.35 -1.48 7.51
C PHE A 111 4.73 -0.76 8.70
N LYS A 112 4.43 -1.49 9.76
CA LYS A 112 3.83 -0.92 10.96
C LYS A 112 4.70 0.20 11.56
N MET A 113 6.02 0.02 11.55
CA MET A 113 6.96 0.92 12.22
C MET A 113 7.40 2.08 11.35
N ILE A 114 7.57 1.87 10.03
CA ILE A 114 8.16 2.90 9.16
C ILE A 114 7.17 3.53 8.17
N ALA A 115 6.07 2.84 7.83
CA ALA A 115 5.13 3.35 6.83
C ALA A 115 4.19 4.40 7.45
N ILE A 116 4.80 5.42 8.00
CA ILE A 116 4.12 6.58 8.55
C ILE A 116 4.56 7.75 7.67
N PRO A 117 3.63 8.47 7.05
CA PRO A 117 4.01 9.59 6.19
C PRO A 117 4.88 10.58 6.93
N ALA A 118 5.98 11.01 6.29
CA ALA A 118 6.95 11.93 6.91
C ALA A 118 6.30 13.26 7.31
N GLU A 119 5.23 13.63 6.63
CA GLU A 119 4.50 14.87 6.84
C GLU A 119 3.16 14.63 7.53
N CYS A 120 3.16 13.77 8.58
CA CYS A 120 1.91 13.39 9.26
C CYS A 120 1.09 14.57 9.76
N ASP A 121 1.71 15.69 10.08
CA ASP A 121 0.98 16.91 10.47
C ASP A 121 0.14 17.46 9.31
N VAL A 122 0.64 17.33 8.08
CA VAL A 122 -0.08 17.72 6.85
C VAL A 122 -1.19 16.73 6.53
N PHE A 123 -0.93 15.44 6.73
CA PHE A 123 -1.89 14.38 6.43
C PHE A 123 -3.01 14.28 7.47
N GLY A 124 -2.74 14.74 8.70
CA GLY A 124 -3.67 14.56 9.80
C GLY A 124 -3.85 13.08 10.10
N SER A 125 -5.11 12.62 10.14
CA SER A 125 -5.42 11.20 10.30
C SER A 125 -5.43 10.51 8.93
N PHE A 126 -4.89 9.31 8.86
CA PHE A 126 -4.83 8.51 7.62
C PHE A 126 -5.23 7.07 7.91
N ASP A 127 -5.72 6.37 6.90
CA ASP A 127 -6.04 4.95 7.00
C ASP A 127 -4.79 4.11 6.74
N ARG A 128 -4.73 2.92 7.33
CA ARG A 128 -3.64 1.98 7.16
C ARG A 128 -4.21 0.62 6.78
N PHE A 129 -3.82 0.13 5.61
CA PHE A 129 -4.33 -1.13 5.09
C PHE A 129 -3.20 -2.11 4.82
N ALA A 130 -3.43 -3.38 5.12
CA ALA A 130 -2.61 -4.49 4.64
C ALA A 130 -3.52 -5.46 3.90
N VAL A 131 -3.29 -5.64 2.61
CA VAL A 131 -4.16 -6.43 1.74
C VAL A 131 -3.43 -7.69 1.30
N ALA A 132 -4.04 -8.85 1.54
CA ALA A 132 -3.57 -10.14 1.04
C ALA A 132 -4.38 -10.51 -0.21
N VAL A 133 -3.68 -10.75 -1.31
CA VAL A 133 -4.31 -11.09 -2.60
C VAL A 133 -4.11 -12.56 -2.91
N GLY A 134 -5.21 -13.28 -3.06
CA GLY A 134 -5.20 -14.68 -3.53
C GLY A 134 -4.72 -15.69 -2.50
N ASN A 135 -4.54 -15.31 -1.25
CA ASN A 135 -4.06 -16.23 -0.21
C ASN A 135 -4.60 -15.80 1.16
N ALA A 136 -5.64 -16.48 1.61
CA ALA A 136 -6.28 -16.17 2.89
C ALA A 136 -5.37 -16.44 4.10
N GLU A 137 -4.40 -17.36 3.97
CA GLU A 137 -3.45 -17.65 5.04
C GLU A 137 -2.54 -16.46 5.33
N TRP A 138 -2.21 -15.68 4.33
CA TRP A 138 -1.44 -14.45 4.52
C TRP A 138 -2.21 -13.45 5.40
N ALA A 139 -3.49 -13.27 5.11
CA ALA A 139 -4.33 -12.38 5.92
C ALA A 139 -4.42 -12.86 7.36
N GLU A 140 -4.59 -14.16 7.57
CA GLU A 140 -4.66 -14.74 8.91
C GLU A 140 -3.34 -14.58 9.65
N SER A 141 -2.21 -14.84 9.00
CA SER A 141 -0.88 -14.64 9.59
C SER A 141 -0.67 -13.19 10.03
N MET A 142 -1.11 -12.25 9.21
CA MET A 142 -1.00 -10.83 9.55
C MET A 142 -1.90 -10.46 10.73
N ARG A 143 -3.14 -10.96 10.79
CA ARG A 143 -4.04 -10.70 11.92
C ARG A 143 -3.47 -11.23 13.23
N LEU A 144 -2.95 -12.45 13.21
CA LEU A 144 -2.35 -13.07 14.39
C LEU A 144 -1.12 -12.29 14.86
N SER A 145 -0.32 -11.79 13.95
CA SER A 145 0.88 -11.02 14.28
C SER A 145 0.57 -9.69 14.93
N LEU A 146 -0.58 -9.10 14.63
CA LEU A 146 -0.97 -7.79 15.17
C LEU A 146 -1.73 -7.86 16.50
N GLN A 147 -2.06 -9.05 16.95
CA GLN A 147 -2.73 -9.24 18.25
C GLN A 147 -1.80 -8.98 19.44
#